data_ba7472b677f1eda6222ccff2c1b9f827
#
_entry.id   ba7472b677f1eda6222ccff2c1b9f827
#
_cell.length_a   1.000
_cell.length_b   1.000
_cell.length_c   1.000
_cell.angle_alpha   90.00
_cell.angle_beta   90.00
_cell.angle_gamma   90.00
#
_symmetry.space_group_name_H-M   'P 1'
#
loop_
_entity.id
_entity.type
_entity.pdbx_description
1 polymer ?
#
loop_
_entity_poly.entity_id
_entity_poly.type
_entity_poly.pdbx_seq_one_letter_code
_entity_poly.pdbx_strand_id
1 'polypeptide(L)'
;MVVTALGIKREKKALGYSMQEVKGADILQARETNVANALSGKVSGLQIIRSGNGPGSSSKIQLRGNNSLTGLNQPLIVVDGIPMENFTGAANNDFWNPSADMGNGISDISSDDIASMSVLKGASAAALYGSRAGNGVILITTK
;
A
#
# COMPACT_ATOMS: atom_id res chain seq x y z
N MET A 1 20.67 -3.41 -2.20
CA MET A 1 19.89 -4.09 -3.27
C MET A 1 18.43 -3.95 -2.97
N VAL A 2 17.63 -3.64 -3.95
CA VAL A 2 16.18 -3.43 -3.78
C VAL A 2 15.47 -4.33 -4.76
N VAL A 3 14.35 -4.94 -4.33
CA VAL A 3 13.47 -5.70 -5.22
C VAL A 3 12.62 -4.70 -5.98
N THR A 4 12.73 -4.71 -7.30
CA THR A 4 11.96 -3.84 -8.18
C THR A 4 10.69 -4.54 -8.66
N ALA A 5 9.91 -3.84 -9.49
CA ALA A 5 8.81 -4.43 -10.23
C ALA A 5 9.22 -5.77 -10.86
N LEU A 6 8.29 -6.70 -10.88
CA LEU A 6 8.51 -8.06 -11.40
C LEU A 6 9.54 -8.91 -10.64
N GLY A 7 9.86 -8.56 -9.39
CA GLY A 7 10.76 -9.35 -8.54
C GLY A 7 12.25 -9.27 -8.93
N ILE A 8 12.64 -8.36 -9.82
CA ILE A 8 14.02 -8.20 -10.26
C ILE A 8 14.81 -7.42 -9.21
N LYS A 9 15.91 -7.97 -8.70
CA LYS A 9 16.79 -7.29 -7.77
C LYS A 9 17.72 -6.33 -8.52
N ARG A 10 17.70 -5.03 -8.18
CA ARG A 10 18.60 -4.01 -8.73
C ARG A 10 19.21 -3.14 -7.65
N GLU A 11 20.33 -2.51 -7.95
CA GLU A 11 20.91 -1.51 -7.04
C GLU A 11 20.04 -0.24 -7.04
N LYS A 12 19.79 0.31 -5.84
CA LYS A 12 18.96 1.52 -5.66
C LYS A 12 19.45 2.71 -6.48
N LYS A 13 20.78 2.83 -6.68
CA LYS A 13 21.40 3.90 -7.49
C LYS A 13 21.13 3.77 -8.99
N ALA A 14 20.79 2.57 -9.47
CA ALA A 14 20.52 2.30 -10.89
C ALA A 14 19.07 2.52 -11.28
N LEU A 15 18.21 2.93 -10.32
CA LEU A 15 16.79 3.16 -10.56
C LEU A 15 16.56 4.63 -10.94
N GLY A 16 16.02 4.85 -12.13
CA GLY A 16 15.64 6.19 -12.63
C GLY A 16 14.36 6.77 -12.00
N TYR A 17 13.81 6.14 -10.96
CA TYR A 17 12.57 6.58 -10.33
C TYR A 17 12.69 6.66 -8.80
N SER A 18 11.86 7.52 -8.21
CA SER A 18 11.83 7.71 -6.76
C SER A 18 11.18 6.52 -6.07
N MET A 19 11.99 5.74 -5.36
CA MET A 19 11.56 4.63 -4.54
C MET A 19 11.99 4.84 -3.08
N GLN A 20 11.08 4.58 -2.16
CA GLN A 20 11.36 4.57 -0.74
C GLN A 20 11.16 3.16 -0.20
N GLU A 21 12.21 2.62 0.42
CA GLU A 21 12.23 1.30 1.02
C GLU A 21 12.12 1.40 2.54
N VAL A 22 11.30 0.54 3.12
CA VAL A 22 11.15 0.34 4.56
C VAL A 22 11.49 -1.12 4.86
N LYS A 23 12.45 -1.36 5.72
CA LYS A 23 12.84 -2.72 6.12
C LYS A 23 11.79 -3.33 7.04
N GLY A 24 11.64 -4.66 6.97
CA GLY A 24 10.71 -5.40 7.83
C GLY A 24 10.99 -5.19 9.32
N ALA A 25 12.26 -5.07 9.71
CA ALA A 25 12.64 -4.78 11.10
C ALA A 25 12.06 -3.46 11.62
N ASP A 26 11.98 -2.44 10.77
CA ASP A 26 11.41 -1.14 11.14
C ASP A 26 9.88 -1.22 11.27
N ILE A 27 9.25 -2.12 10.52
CA ILE A 27 7.80 -2.38 10.59
C ILE A 27 7.47 -3.11 11.89
N LEU A 28 8.28 -4.10 12.26
CA LEU A 28 8.10 -4.88 13.49
C LEU A 28 8.24 -4.06 14.78
N GLN A 29 9.03 -2.99 14.76
CA GLN A 29 9.16 -2.10 15.92
C GLN A 29 7.84 -1.41 16.28
N ALA A 30 6.99 -1.15 15.30
CA ALA A 30 5.72 -0.45 15.51
C ALA A 30 4.56 -1.40 15.87
N ARG A 31 4.70 -2.72 15.72
CA ARG A 31 3.70 -3.78 15.98
C ARG A 31 2.24 -3.34 15.86
N GLU A 32 1.92 -2.71 14.75
CA GLU A 32 0.55 -2.31 14.45
C GLU A 32 -0.22 -3.52 13.92
N THR A 33 -1.48 -3.63 14.30
CA THR A 33 -2.39 -4.71 13.83
C THR A 33 -2.59 -4.65 12.32
N ASN A 34 -2.49 -3.46 11.73
CA ASN A 34 -2.60 -3.25 10.30
C ASN A 34 -1.26 -2.74 9.75
N VAL A 35 -0.68 -3.50 8.84
CA VAL A 35 0.60 -3.19 8.20
C VAL A 35 0.60 -1.81 7.52
N ALA A 36 -0.57 -1.38 7.00
CA ALA A 36 -0.72 -0.03 6.45
C ALA A 36 -0.36 1.04 7.49
N ASN A 37 -0.82 0.88 8.73
CA ASN A 37 -0.56 1.85 9.79
C ASN A 37 0.92 1.94 10.17
N ALA A 38 1.66 0.83 10.07
CA ALA A 38 3.09 0.79 10.35
C ALA A 38 3.92 1.62 9.35
N LEU A 39 3.38 1.91 8.17
CA LEU A 39 3.99 2.79 7.18
C LEU A 39 3.79 4.28 7.48
N SER A 40 2.86 4.62 8.38
CA SER A 40 2.59 6.01 8.75
C SER A 40 3.84 6.65 9.37
N GLY A 41 4.22 7.79 8.85
CA GLY A 41 5.42 8.51 9.28
C GLY A 41 6.76 7.97 8.77
N LYS A 42 6.79 6.77 8.17
CA LYS A 42 8.03 6.19 7.60
C LYS A 42 8.19 6.47 6.12
N VAL A 43 7.09 6.73 5.43
CA VAL A 43 7.09 7.03 3.99
C VAL A 43 6.61 8.46 3.75
N SER A 44 7.46 9.27 3.13
CA SER A 44 7.11 10.65 2.80
C SER A 44 6.00 10.71 1.76
N GLY A 45 4.96 11.53 2.00
CA GLY A 45 3.81 11.69 1.12
C GLY A 45 2.77 10.57 1.18
N LEU A 46 2.94 9.62 2.10
CA LEU A 46 1.94 8.62 2.44
C LEU A 46 1.05 9.15 3.54
N GLN A 47 -0.24 9.17 3.30
CA GLN A 47 -1.26 9.52 4.27
C GLN A 47 -2.17 8.31 4.50
N ILE A 48 -2.36 7.95 5.76
CA ILE A 48 -3.22 6.85 6.15
C ILE A 48 -4.37 7.41 6.97
N ILE A 49 -5.57 7.22 6.47
CA ILE A 49 -6.80 7.64 7.12
C ILE A 49 -7.42 6.37 7.70
N ARG A 50 -7.44 6.30 9.02
CA ARG A 50 -8.07 5.20 9.75
C ARG A 50 -9.59 5.40 9.75
N SER A 51 -10.34 4.32 9.53
CA SER A 51 -11.78 4.34 9.76
C SER A 51 -12.06 4.40 11.25
N GLY A 52 -13.11 5.13 11.63
CA GLY A 52 -13.57 5.23 13.03
C GLY A 52 -14.35 4.00 13.53
N ASN A 53 -14.49 2.95 12.74
CA ASN A 53 -15.38 1.81 13.01
C ASN A 53 -14.81 0.75 13.96
N GLY A 54 -13.64 1.00 14.57
CA GLY A 54 -13.06 0.12 15.59
C GLY A 54 -11.75 -0.56 15.17
N PRO A 55 -11.18 -1.40 16.06
CA PRO A 55 -9.97 -2.15 15.78
C PRO A 55 -10.23 -3.19 14.66
N GLY A 56 -9.37 -3.22 13.64
CA GLY A 56 -9.53 -4.10 12.47
C GLY A 56 -10.34 -3.49 11.32
N SER A 57 -10.81 -2.24 11.46
CA SER A 57 -11.46 -1.51 10.38
C SER A 57 -10.49 -1.17 9.25
N SER A 58 -11.04 -0.92 8.06
CA SER A 58 -10.26 -0.58 6.88
C SER A 58 -9.47 0.72 7.08
N SER A 59 -8.28 0.77 6.53
CA SER A 59 -7.47 1.97 6.46
C SER A 59 -7.36 2.44 5.02
N LYS A 60 -7.76 3.68 4.75
CA LYS A 60 -7.58 4.27 3.42
C LYS A 60 -6.16 4.79 3.29
N ILE A 61 -5.46 4.25 2.32
CA ILE A 61 -4.09 4.64 1.99
C ILE A 61 -4.15 5.64 0.84
N GLN A 62 -3.52 6.80 1.01
CA GLN A 62 -3.37 7.80 -0.04
C GLN A 62 -1.90 8.15 -0.22
N LEU A 63 -1.47 8.19 -1.47
CA LEU A 63 -0.12 8.59 -1.84
C LEU A 63 -0.18 9.93 -2.60
N ARG A 64 0.40 10.99 -2.03
CA ARG A 64 0.40 12.35 -2.61
C ARG A 64 -1.00 12.98 -2.82
N GLY A 65 -2.00 12.60 -2.01
CA GLY A 65 -3.33 13.18 -2.05
C GLY A 65 -4.28 12.54 -3.09
N ASN A 66 -5.38 13.23 -3.37
CA ASN A 66 -6.40 12.78 -4.31
C ASN A 66 -6.03 13.21 -5.73
N ASN A 67 -5.59 12.27 -6.56
CA ASN A 67 -5.21 12.53 -7.95
C ASN A 67 -6.33 12.18 -8.96
N SER A 68 -7.32 11.39 -8.53
CA SER A 68 -8.45 10.98 -9.36
C SER A 68 -9.73 11.65 -8.89
N LEU A 69 -10.46 12.26 -9.81
CA LEU A 69 -11.75 12.90 -9.56
C LEU A 69 -12.89 11.89 -9.49
N THR A 70 -12.76 10.77 -10.19
CA THR A 70 -13.86 9.80 -10.38
C THR A 70 -13.50 8.39 -9.96
N GLY A 71 -12.24 8.14 -9.59
CA GLY A 71 -11.73 6.81 -9.31
C GLY A 71 -11.21 6.60 -7.90
N LEU A 72 -10.77 5.41 -7.68
CA LEU A 72 -10.07 5.01 -6.46
C LEU A 72 -8.74 5.75 -6.39
N ASN A 73 -8.49 6.42 -5.27
CA ASN A 73 -7.23 7.13 -5.01
C ASN A 73 -6.23 6.29 -4.19
N GLN A 74 -6.48 4.99 -4.07
CA GLN A 74 -5.61 4.09 -3.36
C GLN A 74 -4.46 3.61 -4.24
N PRO A 75 -3.25 3.42 -3.68
CA PRO A 75 -2.15 2.81 -4.40
C PRO A 75 -2.42 1.34 -4.68
N LEU A 76 -1.82 0.82 -5.75
CA LEU A 76 -1.83 -0.60 -6.04
C LEU A 76 -0.92 -1.33 -5.05
N ILE A 77 -1.41 -2.42 -4.47
CA ILE A 77 -0.62 -3.29 -3.61
C ILE A 77 -0.14 -4.48 -4.43
N VAL A 78 1.15 -4.75 -4.34
CA VAL A 78 1.79 -5.89 -5.02
C VAL A 78 2.54 -6.70 -3.98
N VAL A 79 2.19 -7.96 -3.84
CA VAL A 79 2.83 -8.90 -2.92
C VAL A 79 3.61 -9.92 -3.74
N ASP A 80 4.92 -9.99 -3.53
CA ASP A 80 5.85 -10.88 -4.24
C ASP A 80 5.71 -10.83 -5.77
N GLY A 81 5.40 -9.64 -6.31
CA GLY A 81 5.20 -9.42 -7.73
C GLY A 81 3.78 -9.64 -8.24
N ILE A 82 2.87 -10.11 -7.39
CA ILE A 82 1.47 -10.34 -7.73
C ILE A 82 0.64 -9.13 -7.30
N PRO A 83 -0.04 -8.43 -8.22
CA PRO A 83 -0.91 -7.32 -7.86
C PRO A 83 -2.16 -7.81 -7.13
N MET A 84 -2.40 -7.24 -5.96
CA MET A 84 -3.59 -7.51 -5.16
C MET A 84 -4.54 -6.31 -5.21
N GLU A 85 -5.83 -6.57 -5.27
CA GLU A 85 -6.83 -5.52 -5.09
C GLU A 85 -7.00 -5.25 -3.60
N ASN A 86 -6.78 -3.99 -3.21
CA ASN A 86 -7.07 -3.56 -1.86
C ASN A 86 -8.58 -3.30 -1.75
N PHE A 87 -9.33 -4.38 -1.69
CA PHE A 87 -10.78 -4.31 -1.57
C PHE A 87 -11.14 -3.81 -0.17
N THR A 88 -11.78 -2.68 -0.11
CA THR A 88 -12.51 -2.22 1.08
C THR A 88 -13.96 -2.64 0.88
N GLY A 89 -14.49 -3.51 1.72
CA GLY A 89 -15.84 -4.06 1.60
C GLY A 89 -16.98 -3.04 1.56
N ALA A 90 -16.66 -1.77 1.79
CA ALA A 90 -17.60 -0.65 1.82
C ALA A 90 -17.76 0.01 0.44
N ALA A 91 -18.16 -0.73 -0.58
CA ALA A 91 -18.49 -0.14 -1.90
C ALA A 91 -19.91 0.45 -1.98
N ASN A 92 -20.68 0.38 -0.90
CA ASN A 92 -22.08 0.80 -0.90
C ASN A 92 -22.23 2.11 -0.12
N ASN A 93 -22.46 3.22 -0.85
CA ASN A 93 -22.83 4.51 -0.28
C ASN A 93 -24.34 4.59 0.07
N ASP A 94 -24.97 3.45 0.28
CA ASP A 94 -26.38 3.42 0.59
C ASP A 94 -26.61 3.82 2.06
N PHE A 95 -27.19 4.96 2.28
CA PHE A 95 -27.50 5.48 3.62
C PHE A 95 -28.41 4.55 4.44
N TRP A 96 -29.27 3.79 3.76
CA TRP A 96 -30.24 2.90 4.38
C TRP A 96 -29.72 1.49 4.64
N ASN A 97 -28.65 1.10 3.96
CA ASN A 97 -28.03 -0.21 4.11
C ASN A 97 -26.51 -0.09 4.07
N PRO A 98 -25.90 0.49 5.13
CA PRO A 98 -24.45 0.66 5.16
C PRO A 98 -23.78 -0.71 5.13
N SER A 99 -22.87 -0.92 4.18
CA SER A 99 -22.07 -2.12 4.14
C SER A 99 -21.11 -2.17 5.34
N ALA A 100 -20.99 -3.33 5.95
CA ALA A 100 -20.04 -3.55 7.02
C ALA A 100 -18.60 -3.38 6.49
N ASP A 101 -17.80 -2.64 7.21
CA ASP A 101 -16.37 -2.51 6.93
C ASP A 101 -15.68 -3.84 7.33
N MET A 102 -15.28 -4.62 6.34
CA MET A 102 -14.67 -5.94 6.53
C MET A 102 -13.13 -5.90 6.55
N GLY A 103 -12.54 -4.71 6.63
CA GLY A 103 -11.09 -4.53 6.57
C GLY A 103 -10.55 -4.40 5.14
N ASN A 104 -9.24 -4.34 5.03
CA ASN A 104 -8.51 -4.23 3.75
C ASN A 104 -7.77 -5.53 3.46
N GLY A 105 -7.59 -5.87 2.19
CA GLY A 105 -6.76 -7.00 1.79
C GLY A 105 -5.32 -6.96 2.35
N ILE A 106 -4.78 -5.79 2.62
CA ILE A 106 -3.47 -5.63 3.27
C ILE A 106 -3.48 -6.05 4.75
N SER A 107 -4.63 -6.05 5.41
CA SER A 107 -4.77 -6.47 6.81
C SER A 107 -4.58 -7.97 7.01
N ASP A 108 -4.74 -8.74 5.94
CA ASP A 108 -4.59 -10.21 5.97
C ASP A 108 -3.10 -10.62 5.96
N ILE A 109 -2.20 -9.67 5.70
CA ILE A 109 -0.76 -9.93 5.69
C ILE A 109 -0.19 -9.66 7.09
N SER A 110 0.43 -10.69 7.68
CA SER A 110 1.12 -10.53 8.95
C SER A 110 2.37 -9.67 8.81
N SER A 111 2.54 -8.71 9.71
CA SER A 111 3.77 -7.88 9.76
C SER A 111 5.03 -8.72 10.00
N ASP A 112 4.88 -9.89 10.63
CA ASP A 112 6.01 -10.80 10.90
C ASP A 112 6.54 -11.49 9.64
N ASP A 113 5.70 -11.66 8.63
CA ASP A 113 6.05 -12.32 7.36
C ASP A 113 6.68 -11.36 6.34
N ILE A 114 6.75 -10.06 6.64
CA ILE A 114 7.27 -9.06 5.73
C ILE A 114 8.79 -8.93 5.88
N ALA A 115 9.51 -9.17 4.79
CA ALA A 115 10.95 -8.92 4.70
C ALA A 115 11.24 -7.43 4.44
N SER A 116 10.55 -6.83 3.48
CA SER A 116 10.70 -5.42 3.13
C SER A 116 9.46 -4.89 2.41
N MET A 117 9.25 -3.58 2.51
CA MET A 117 8.25 -2.85 1.75
C MET A 117 8.90 -1.74 0.95
N SER A 118 8.50 -1.59 -0.30
CA SER A 118 8.99 -0.55 -1.18
C SER A 118 7.83 0.25 -1.76
N VAL A 119 7.89 1.56 -1.63
CA VAL A 119 6.85 2.45 -2.15
C VAL A 119 7.35 3.18 -3.39
N LEU A 120 6.71 2.90 -4.51
CA LEU A 120 6.94 3.53 -5.81
C LEU A 120 5.97 4.69 -5.98
N LYS A 121 6.50 5.88 -6.25
CA LYS A 121 5.71 7.11 -6.33
C LYS A 121 5.63 7.60 -7.77
N GLY A 122 4.43 7.99 -8.17
CA GLY A 122 4.19 8.74 -9.40
C GLY A 122 4.14 7.91 -10.69
N ALA A 123 4.38 8.58 -11.81
CA ALA A 123 4.21 8.03 -13.16
C ALA A 123 5.10 6.81 -13.47
N SER A 124 6.23 6.68 -12.79
CA SER A 124 7.13 5.53 -12.94
C SER A 124 6.50 4.21 -12.45
N ALA A 125 5.64 4.28 -11.44
CA ALA A 125 4.86 3.14 -10.99
C ALA A 125 3.84 2.71 -12.06
N ALA A 126 3.19 3.68 -12.71
CA ALA A 126 2.24 3.44 -13.79
C ALA A 126 2.92 2.82 -15.04
N ALA A 127 4.15 3.21 -15.32
CA ALA A 127 4.92 2.63 -16.43
C ALA A 127 5.23 1.13 -16.23
N LEU A 128 5.34 0.69 -14.98
CA LEU A 128 5.65 -0.70 -14.64
C LEU A 128 4.41 -1.59 -14.47
N TYR A 129 3.34 -1.04 -13.91
CA TYR A 129 2.13 -1.79 -13.55
C TYR A 129 0.86 -1.30 -14.27
N GLY A 130 0.99 -0.39 -15.22
CA GLY A 130 -0.13 0.16 -15.99
C GLY A 130 -0.90 1.26 -15.26
N SER A 131 -2.05 1.64 -15.84
CA SER A 131 -2.89 2.75 -15.35
C SER A 131 -3.41 2.57 -13.92
N ARG A 132 -3.58 1.34 -13.46
CA ARG A 132 -4.01 1.01 -12.09
C ARG A 132 -3.00 1.47 -11.03
N ALA A 133 -1.75 1.63 -11.42
CA ALA A 133 -0.66 2.09 -10.58
C ALA A 133 -0.45 3.62 -10.62
N GLY A 134 -1.34 4.37 -11.26
CA GLY A 134 -1.24 5.84 -11.39
C GLY A 134 -1.18 6.57 -10.06
N ASN A 135 -1.78 6.00 -9.02
CA ASN A 135 -1.75 6.53 -7.65
C ASN A 135 -0.53 6.04 -6.83
N GLY A 136 0.40 5.34 -7.45
CA GLY A 136 1.56 4.72 -6.82
C GLY A 136 1.38 3.22 -6.58
N VAL A 137 2.48 2.57 -6.21
CA VAL A 137 2.52 1.14 -5.92
C VAL A 137 3.23 0.89 -4.59
N ILE A 138 2.68 0.02 -3.79
CA ILE A 138 3.29 -0.51 -2.58
C ILE A 138 3.70 -1.96 -2.89
N LEU A 139 5.00 -2.19 -2.98
CA LEU A 139 5.57 -3.52 -3.14
C LEU A 139 5.83 -4.12 -1.77
N ILE A 140 5.29 -5.28 -1.49
CA ILE A 140 5.54 -6.06 -0.29
C ILE A 140 6.33 -7.30 -0.71
N THR A 141 7.47 -7.49 -0.08
CA THR A 141 8.27 -8.70 -0.24
C THR A 141 8.17 -9.50 1.06
N THR A 142 7.70 -10.73 0.97
CA THR A 142 7.64 -11.64 2.11
C THR A 142 8.98 -12.34 2.36
N LYS A 143 9.11 -12.94 3.51
CA LYS A 143 10.34 -13.68 3.90
C LYS A 143 10.46 -15.01 3.17
#